data_e90a0cda14d5094e09c0660796e45213
#
_entry.id   e90a0cda14d5094e09c0660796e45213
#
_cell.length_a   1.000
_cell.length_b   1.000
_cell.length_c   1.000
_cell.angle_alpha   90.00
_cell.angle_beta   90.00
_cell.angle_gamma   90.00
#
_symmetry.space_group_name_H-M   'P 1'
#
loop_
_entity.id
_entity.type
_entity.pdbx_description
1 polymer ?
#
loop_
_entity_poly.entity_id
_entity_poly.type
_entity_poly.pdbx_seq_one_letter_code
_entity_poly.pdbx_strand_id
1 'polypeptide(L)'
;MVSTILAFLPSTTQAQEPLGNNKKGHTSEIKKTVVSSNNRSNDLWARIRNGFSLASMRSQEVSHNENRFARHQKYIDQIVERSRRYLFHIVEEVERRGMPMEVALIPIIESAFDPLAYSSQHASGLWQIIPSTGKAFGLEQNWWHDERRDVVAATRAALDYLQRLYKMFGDWKLTLAAYNCGEGMLKRYIDENYKEKEPINFRDLQLPTETKNHVAKIFAIKNIIANPENFGIKLKPLPNRPYFEQVEINQQIDVKLAAELADVTENEFTALNPAYHRPVIKIDDSPRKLLLPVNKAKTFVDNLENYDKSLVSWRIYRVKEAETMEGLSNLYTIDVAELAEINGIAENGIVRKGQILLVPRSKKRSGEKNYLAQNNERDKYNTLSPLN
;
A
#
# COMPACT_ATOMS: atom_id res chain seq x y z
N MET A 1 -34.36 29.62 31.28
CA MET A 1 -35.69 29.41 30.72
C MET A 1 -35.60 28.17 29.87
N VAL A 2 -35.84 27.04 30.38
CA VAL A 2 -37.07 26.27 30.61
C VAL A 2 -37.81 25.94 29.29
N SER A 3 -37.89 24.66 29.08
CA SER A 3 -38.97 23.84 28.47
C SER A 3 -39.02 23.71 26.96
N THR A 4 -39.36 22.59 26.31
CA THR A 4 -40.03 21.37 26.80
C THR A 4 -39.94 20.27 25.75
N ILE A 5 -39.84 19.07 26.21
CA ILE A 5 -39.92 17.77 25.53
C ILE A 5 -41.36 17.54 25.03
N LEU A 6 -41.56 16.92 23.88
CA LEU A 6 -42.74 16.10 23.63
C LEU A 6 -42.39 14.84 22.81
N ALA A 7 -42.55 13.72 23.47
CA ALA A 7 -42.60 12.38 22.90
C ALA A 7 -43.99 12.02 22.45
N PHE A 8 -44.15 11.26 21.35
CA PHE A 8 -45.35 10.46 21.07
C PHE A 8 -44.93 9.08 20.51
N LEU A 9 -45.33 8.05 21.23
CA LEU A 9 -45.40 6.64 20.88
C LEU A 9 -46.90 6.26 20.72
N PRO A 10 -47.22 4.99 20.43
CA PRO A 10 -47.75 4.51 19.14
C PRO A 10 -49.21 4.06 19.22
N SER A 11 -49.82 3.69 18.10
CA SER A 11 -51.11 2.97 18.13
C SER A 11 -51.13 1.82 17.12
N THR A 12 -51.21 0.66 17.65
CA THR A 12 -51.59 -0.62 17.03
C THR A 12 -53.08 -0.61 16.62
N THR A 13 -53.43 -1.15 15.47
CA THR A 13 -54.73 -1.83 15.28
C THR A 13 -54.60 -2.96 14.22
N GLN A 14 -55.21 -4.08 14.57
CA GLN A 14 -55.24 -5.36 13.87
C GLN A 14 -56.27 -5.48 12.77
N ALA A 15 -55.95 -6.36 11.80
CA ALA A 15 -56.74 -7.39 11.14
C ALA A 15 -57.99 -7.02 10.29
N GLN A 16 -57.94 -7.50 9.02
CA GLN A 16 -58.89 -8.49 8.45
C GLN A 16 -58.58 -8.76 6.97
N GLU A 17 -58.32 -10.02 6.61
CA GLU A 17 -58.56 -10.57 5.26
C GLU A 17 -60.06 -10.80 5.07
N PRO A 18 -60.61 -10.92 3.82
CA PRO A 18 -60.45 -12.10 3.01
C PRO A 18 -60.59 -11.99 1.46
N LEU A 19 -60.06 -13.05 0.81
CA LEU A 19 -60.55 -13.75 -0.41
C LEU A 19 -60.62 -13.05 -1.78
N GLY A 20 -59.71 -13.52 -2.66
CA GLY A 20 -60.12 -14.11 -3.94
C GLY A 20 -60.07 -13.26 -5.21
N ASN A 21 -59.07 -13.40 -6.09
CA ASN A 21 -59.27 -14.01 -7.41
C ASN A 21 -58.02 -13.91 -8.33
N ASN A 22 -57.79 -14.99 -9.03
CA ASN A 22 -56.89 -15.22 -10.13
C ASN A 22 -56.71 -14.09 -11.09
N LYS A 23 -55.41 -13.67 -11.35
CA LYS A 23 -54.96 -13.29 -12.71
C LYS A 23 -53.48 -13.66 -12.87
N LYS A 24 -53.21 -14.48 -13.87
CA LYS A 24 -51.91 -14.84 -14.40
C LYS A 24 -51.11 -13.59 -14.70
N GLY A 25 -50.02 -13.38 -13.97
CA GLY A 25 -49.02 -12.36 -14.24
C GLY A 25 -47.68 -13.05 -14.50
N HIS A 26 -47.13 -12.85 -15.69
CA HIS A 26 -45.78 -13.29 -16.10
C HIS A 26 -44.74 -12.84 -15.11
N THR A 27 -44.20 -13.74 -14.33
CA THR A 27 -42.96 -13.57 -13.60
C THR A 27 -41.81 -13.77 -14.60
N SER A 28 -41.20 -12.68 -15.04
CA SER A 28 -39.91 -12.70 -15.70
C SER A 28 -38.88 -13.16 -14.64
N GLU A 29 -38.52 -14.42 -14.72
CA GLU A 29 -37.32 -14.93 -14.01
C GLU A 29 -36.10 -14.15 -14.47
N ILE A 30 -35.57 -13.30 -13.61
CA ILE A 30 -34.21 -12.78 -13.75
C ILE A 30 -33.28 -13.99 -13.55
N LYS A 31 -32.92 -14.63 -14.65
CA LYS A 31 -31.82 -15.59 -14.68
C LYS A 31 -30.56 -14.87 -14.20
N LYS A 32 -30.20 -15.05 -12.92
CA LYS A 32 -28.84 -14.83 -12.48
C LYS A 32 -27.95 -15.73 -13.32
N THR A 33 -27.31 -15.13 -14.32
CA THR A 33 -26.23 -15.78 -15.05
C THR A 33 -25.11 -15.97 -14.05
N VAL A 34 -25.02 -17.17 -13.46
CA VAL A 34 -23.83 -17.65 -12.75
C VAL A 34 -22.77 -17.76 -13.86
N VAL A 35 -21.92 -16.76 -13.96
CA VAL A 35 -20.75 -16.82 -14.83
C VAL A 35 -19.88 -17.94 -14.26
N SER A 36 -19.88 -19.05 -14.98
CA SER A 36 -19.08 -20.23 -14.71
C SER A 36 -17.61 -19.83 -14.55
N SER A 37 -17.05 -20.13 -13.37
CA SER A 37 -15.69 -19.78 -12.94
C SER A 37 -14.56 -20.57 -13.65
N ASN A 38 -14.82 -21.22 -14.78
CA ASN A 38 -13.92 -22.22 -15.36
C ASN A 38 -13.10 -21.76 -16.58
N ASN A 39 -12.98 -20.46 -16.88
CA ASN A 39 -12.12 -20.01 -17.99
C ASN A 39 -11.31 -18.75 -17.64
N ARG A 40 -10.77 -18.66 -16.41
CA ARG A 40 -9.79 -17.61 -16.11
C ARG A 40 -8.46 -18.01 -16.75
N SER A 41 -8.00 -17.21 -17.70
CA SER A 41 -6.64 -17.32 -18.22
C SER A 41 -5.63 -17.50 -17.10
N ASN A 42 -4.66 -18.41 -17.27
CA ASN A 42 -3.55 -18.56 -16.32
C ASN A 42 -2.59 -17.35 -16.31
N ASP A 43 -2.73 -16.46 -17.28
CA ASP A 43 -1.94 -15.23 -17.41
C ASP A 43 -2.72 -14.03 -16.84
N LEU A 44 -2.16 -13.38 -15.84
CA LEU A 44 -2.72 -12.19 -15.20
C LEU A 44 -2.84 -11.01 -16.18
N TRP A 45 -1.94 -10.89 -17.16
CA TRP A 45 -2.04 -9.87 -18.19
C TRP A 45 -3.28 -10.02 -19.06
N ALA A 46 -3.67 -11.25 -19.37
CA ALA A 46 -4.91 -11.48 -20.09
C ALA A 46 -6.14 -11.03 -19.28
N ARG A 47 -6.15 -11.27 -17.97
CA ARG A 47 -7.19 -10.77 -17.06
C ARG A 47 -7.23 -9.24 -17.05
N ILE A 48 -6.07 -8.59 -16.94
CA ILE A 48 -5.94 -7.12 -16.97
C ILE A 48 -6.45 -6.56 -18.30
N ARG A 49 -6.05 -7.12 -19.43
CA ARG A 49 -6.51 -6.71 -20.76
C ARG A 49 -8.03 -6.76 -20.90
N ASN A 50 -8.64 -7.85 -20.42
CA ASN A 50 -10.10 -8.03 -20.48
C ASN A 50 -10.86 -7.03 -19.59
N GLY A 51 -10.23 -6.46 -18.59
CA GLY A 51 -10.81 -5.45 -17.68
C GLY A 51 -10.56 -4.00 -18.09
N PHE A 52 -9.83 -3.73 -19.18
CA PHE A 52 -9.65 -2.36 -19.67
C PHE A 52 -10.97 -1.77 -20.14
N SER A 53 -11.33 -0.61 -19.62
CA SER A 53 -12.60 0.04 -19.88
C SER A 53 -12.51 1.53 -20.20
N LEU A 54 -11.35 2.16 -19.99
CA LEU A 54 -11.19 3.57 -20.31
C LEU A 54 -11.10 3.77 -21.83
N ALA A 55 -11.82 4.76 -22.33
CA ALA A 55 -11.71 5.16 -23.74
C ALA A 55 -10.27 5.52 -24.09
N SER A 56 -9.81 5.08 -25.27
CA SER A 56 -8.45 5.34 -25.72
C SER A 56 -8.12 6.83 -25.74
N MET A 57 -6.91 7.15 -25.36
CA MET A 57 -6.37 8.50 -25.43
C MET A 57 -5.27 8.52 -26.48
N ARG A 58 -5.45 9.35 -27.52
CA ARG A 58 -4.42 9.60 -28.54
C ARG A 58 -3.93 11.03 -28.36
N SER A 59 -2.64 11.19 -28.10
CA SER A 59 -1.96 12.49 -28.04
C SER A 59 -0.48 12.31 -28.34
N GLN A 60 0.21 13.41 -28.58
CA GLN A 60 1.65 13.40 -28.83
C GLN A 60 2.41 12.87 -27.61
N GLU A 61 1.96 13.20 -26.40
CA GLU A 61 2.56 12.74 -25.15
C GLU A 61 2.39 11.23 -24.97
N VAL A 62 1.24 10.66 -25.33
CA VAL A 62 1.03 9.20 -25.30
C VAL A 62 1.99 8.51 -26.24
N SER A 63 2.03 8.95 -27.51
CA SER A 63 2.92 8.36 -28.53
C SER A 63 4.40 8.50 -28.17
N HIS A 64 4.79 9.63 -27.57
CA HIS A 64 6.15 9.84 -27.06
C HIS A 64 6.51 8.81 -25.96
N ASN A 65 5.61 8.58 -25.02
CA ASN A 65 5.83 7.62 -23.93
C ASN A 65 5.79 6.17 -24.43
N GLU A 66 4.91 5.82 -25.37
CA GLU A 66 4.89 4.52 -26.03
C GLU A 66 6.27 4.21 -26.68
N ASN A 67 6.79 5.14 -27.46
CA ASN A 67 8.10 5.02 -28.10
C ASN A 67 9.23 4.93 -27.08
N ARG A 68 9.13 5.68 -25.98
CA ARG A 68 10.11 5.63 -24.89
C ARG A 68 10.13 4.27 -24.19
N PHE A 69 8.99 3.73 -23.81
CA PHE A 69 8.90 2.42 -23.17
C PHE A 69 9.30 1.28 -24.12
N ALA A 70 8.88 1.35 -25.40
CA ALA A 70 9.20 0.35 -26.42
C ALA A 70 10.71 0.16 -26.63
N ARG A 71 11.51 1.22 -26.47
CA ARG A 71 12.98 1.14 -26.59
C ARG A 71 13.68 0.51 -25.39
N HIS A 72 12.97 0.20 -24.29
CA HIS A 72 13.58 -0.21 -23.02
C HIS A 72 13.01 -1.54 -22.52
N GLN A 73 13.16 -2.62 -23.31
CA GLN A 73 12.71 -3.98 -22.95
C GLN A 73 13.16 -4.39 -21.54
N LYS A 74 14.43 -4.12 -21.17
CA LYS A 74 14.96 -4.45 -19.82
C LYS A 74 14.18 -3.76 -18.70
N TYR A 75 13.72 -2.53 -18.92
CA TYR A 75 12.92 -1.81 -17.94
C TYR A 75 11.53 -2.45 -17.79
N ILE A 76 10.91 -2.86 -18.90
CA ILE A 76 9.65 -3.60 -18.89
C ILE A 76 9.82 -4.96 -18.17
N ASP A 77 10.91 -5.69 -18.45
CA ASP A 77 11.23 -6.96 -17.77
C ASP A 77 11.37 -6.77 -16.24
N GLN A 78 11.97 -5.67 -15.82
CA GLN A 78 12.15 -5.31 -14.41
C GLN A 78 10.80 -5.02 -13.72
N ILE A 79 9.93 -4.25 -14.41
CA ILE A 79 8.56 -3.97 -13.94
C ILE A 79 7.78 -5.28 -13.78
N VAL A 80 7.81 -6.15 -14.79
CA VAL A 80 7.12 -7.45 -14.76
C VAL A 80 7.61 -8.29 -13.58
N GLU A 81 8.92 -8.38 -13.38
CA GLU A 81 9.48 -9.17 -12.27
C GLU A 81 9.08 -8.62 -10.89
N ARG A 82 9.17 -7.31 -10.69
CA ARG A 82 8.74 -6.66 -9.43
C ARG A 82 7.24 -6.80 -9.19
N SER A 83 6.43 -6.64 -10.25
CA SER A 83 4.97 -6.72 -10.17
C SER A 83 4.44 -8.09 -9.77
N ARG A 84 5.22 -9.16 -10.00
CA ARG A 84 4.86 -10.56 -9.70
C ARG A 84 4.35 -10.75 -8.27
N ARG A 85 4.93 -10.02 -7.30
CA ARG A 85 4.55 -10.11 -5.89
C ARG A 85 3.20 -9.46 -5.58
N TYR A 86 2.85 -8.37 -6.29
CA TYR A 86 1.82 -7.45 -5.83
C TYR A 86 0.61 -7.37 -6.77
N LEU A 87 0.83 -7.53 -8.07
CA LEU A 87 -0.15 -7.16 -9.09
C LEU A 87 -1.43 -8.00 -9.00
N PHE A 88 -1.33 -9.28 -8.64
CA PHE A 88 -2.52 -10.10 -8.45
C PHE A 88 -3.44 -9.50 -7.37
N HIS A 89 -2.91 -9.15 -6.20
CA HIS A 89 -3.68 -8.53 -5.11
C HIS A 89 -4.30 -7.19 -5.55
N ILE A 90 -3.54 -6.36 -6.27
CA ILE A 90 -4.03 -5.07 -6.77
C ILE A 90 -5.19 -5.28 -7.77
N VAL A 91 -5.07 -6.23 -8.68
CA VAL A 91 -6.11 -6.59 -9.64
C VAL A 91 -7.39 -7.06 -8.93
N GLU A 92 -7.28 -7.95 -7.94
CA GLU A 92 -8.42 -8.39 -7.13
C GLU A 92 -9.14 -7.20 -6.46
N GLU A 93 -8.38 -6.27 -5.87
CA GLU A 93 -8.94 -5.09 -5.21
C GLU A 93 -9.60 -4.10 -6.20
N VAL A 94 -9.01 -3.91 -7.37
CA VAL A 94 -9.57 -3.06 -8.44
C VAL A 94 -10.89 -3.66 -8.96
N GLU A 95 -10.92 -4.96 -9.26
CA GLU A 95 -12.14 -5.66 -9.70
C GLU A 95 -13.24 -5.63 -8.63
N ARG A 96 -12.88 -5.94 -7.38
CA ARG A 96 -13.83 -5.94 -6.26
C ARG A 96 -14.55 -4.60 -6.08
N ARG A 97 -13.89 -3.51 -6.47
CA ARG A 97 -14.41 -2.14 -6.40
C ARG A 97 -15.11 -1.68 -7.69
N GLY A 98 -15.14 -2.50 -8.74
CA GLY A 98 -15.68 -2.15 -10.04
C GLY A 98 -14.97 -0.97 -10.72
N MET A 99 -13.68 -0.80 -10.44
CA MET A 99 -12.85 0.23 -11.06
C MET A 99 -12.31 -0.22 -12.41
N PRO A 100 -12.00 0.72 -13.34
CA PRO A 100 -11.27 0.40 -14.56
C PRO A 100 -9.94 -0.29 -14.26
N MET A 101 -9.62 -1.32 -15.02
CA MET A 101 -8.39 -2.10 -14.79
C MET A 101 -7.10 -1.31 -15.05
N GLU A 102 -7.18 -0.22 -15.79
CA GLU A 102 -6.08 0.73 -15.97
C GLU A 102 -5.55 1.27 -14.62
N VAL A 103 -6.38 1.32 -13.59
CA VAL A 103 -5.99 1.71 -12.22
C VAL A 103 -4.90 0.78 -11.66
N ALA A 104 -4.93 -0.51 -11.98
CA ALA A 104 -3.91 -1.46 -11.55
C ALA A 104 -2.51 -1.18 -12.15
N LEU A 105 -2.43 -0.33 -13.18
CA LEU A 105 -1.17 0.05 -13.82
C LEU A 105 -0.50 1.29 -13.19
N ILE A 106 -1.19 2.00 -12.29
CA ILE A 106 -0.65 3.21 -11.64
C ILE A 106 0.70 2.93 -10.96
N PRO A 107 0.90 1.85 -10.19
CA PRO A 107 2.19 1.56 -9.56
C PRO A 107 3.36 1.38 -10.54
N ILE A 108 3.10 1.07 -11.82
CA ILE A 108 4.13 1.04 -12.86
C ILE A 108 4.74 2.43 -13.04
N ILE A 109 3.87 3.45 -13.05
CA ILE A 109 4.26 4.83 -13.34
C ILE A 109 4.80 5.52 -12.09
N GLU A 110 4.26 5.19 -10.93
CA GLU A 110 4.62 5.79 -9.65
C GLU A 110 5.97 5.30 -9.12
N SER A 111 6.21 4.00 -9.15
CA SER A 111 7.39 3.39 -8.51
C SER A 111 8.07 2.28 -9.32
N ALA A 112 7.58 1.95 -10.52
CA ALA A 112 7.98 0.73 -11.24
C ALA A 112 7.87 -0.53 -10.33
N PHE A 113 6.84 -0.59 -9.50
CA PHE A 113 6.63 -1.61 -8.48
C PHE A 113 7.77 -1.73 -7.47
N ASP A 114 8.47 -0.64 -7.17
CA ASP A 114 9.44 -0.61 -6.08
C ASP A 114 8.74 -0.28 -4.77
N PRO A 115 8.65 -1.22 -3.82
CA PRO A 115 7.94 -1.00 -2.57
C PRO A 115 8.70 -0.06 -1.61
N LEU A 116 10.00 0.14 -1.85
CA LEU A 116 10.86 1.03 -1.05
C LEU A 116 11.02 2.41 -1.70
N ALA A 117 10.40 2.66 -2.85
CA ALA A 117 10.50 3.95 -3.52
C ALA A 117 10.12 5.12 -2.59
N TYR A 118 10.94 6.15 -2.61
CA TYR A 118 10.76 7.36 -1.81
C TYR A 118 11.14 8.60 -2.64
N SER A 119 10.22 9.56 -2.71
CA SER A 119 10.42 10.77 -3.53
C SER A 119 10.94 11.95 -2.71
N SER A 120 11.44 12.99 -3.41
CA SER A 120 11.83 14.26 -2.78
C SER A 120 10.66 15.00 -2.10
N GLN A 121 9.43 14.66 -2.45
CA GLN A 121 8.21 15.17 -1.81
C GLN A 121 7.70 14.24 -0.71
N HIS A 122 8.55 13.31 -0.24
CA HIS A 122 8.25 12.34 0.81
C HIS A 122 7.11 11.37 0.46
N ALA A 123 6.78 11.20 -0.82
CA ALA A 123 5.88 10.13 -1.25
C ALA A 123 6.57 8.78 -1.12
N SER A 124 5.84 7.73 -0.71
CA SER A 124 6.45 6.44 -0.35
C SER A 124 5.66 5.24 -0.89
N GLY A 125 6.38 4.16 -1.18
CA GLY A 125 5.85 2.85 -1.53
C GLY A 125 5.35 2.73 -2.97
N LEU A 126 4.65 1.62 -3.25
CA LEU A 126 4.17 1.28 -4.60
C LEU A 126 3.31 2.39 -5.22
N TRP A 127 2.49 3.03 -4.42
CA TRP A 127 1.49 4.01 -4.81
C TRP A 127 1.95 5.46 -4.69
N GLN A 128 3.18 5.70 -4.21
CA GLN A 128 3.74 7.04 -3.97
C GLN A 128 2.79 7.96 -3.20
N ILE A 129 2.29 7.46 -2.06
CA ILE A 129 1.37 8.21 -1.20
C ILE A 129 2.18 9.22 -0.36
N ILE A 130 1.81 10.51 -0.42
CA ILE A 130 2.41 11.55 0.42
C ILE A 130 1.90 11.46 1.88
N PRO A 131 2.65 11.97 2.88
CA PRO A 131 2.28 11.84 4.29
C PRO A 131 0.86 12.32 4.63
N SER A 132 0.46 13.48 4.11
CA SER A 132 -0.87 14.05 4.35
C SER A 132 -2.00 13.17 3.82
N THR A 133 -1.84 12.63 2.61
CA THR A 133 -2.81 11.70 2.02
C THR A 133 -2.85 10.39 2.80
N GLY A 134 -1.69 9.84 3.18
CA GLY A 134 -1.62 8.64 4.01
C GLY A 134 -2.41 8.81 5.31
N LYS A 135 -2.16 9.90 6.03
CA LYS A 135 -2.89 10.24 7.26
C LYS A 135 -4.40 10.37 7.04
N ALA A 136 -4.81 11.04 5.95
CA ALA A 136 -6.23 11.24 5.62
C ALA A 136 -6.98 9.92 5.31
N PHE A 137 -6.26 8.89 4.85
CA PHE A 137 -6.79 7.56 4.56
C PHE A 137 -6.40 6.49 5.60
N GLY A 138 -5.99 6.92 6.80
CA GLY A 138 -5.77 6.06 7.95
C GLY A 138 -4.55 5.16 7.85
N LEU A 139 -3.50 5.62 7.16
CA LEU A 139 -2.21 4.95 7.15
C LEU A 139 -1.34 5.48 8.28
N GLU A 140 -0.90 4.59 9.14
CA GLU A 140 -0.02 4.89 10.26
C GLU A 140 1.41 5.12 9.77
N GLN A 141 2.06 6.15 10.31
CA GLN A 141 3.46 6.47 10.06
C GLN A 141 4.11 6.78 11.40
N ASN A 142 5.04 5.97 11.82
CA ASN A 142 5.80 6.18 13.05
C ASN A 142 7.26 5.73 12.89
N TRP A 143 8.01 5.77 13.98
CA TRP A 143 9.42 5.39 13.97
C TRP A 143 9.67 3.91 13.64
N TRP A 144 8.70 3.02 13.86
CA TRP A 144 8.80 1.58 13.66
C TRP A 144 8.35 1.12 12.29
N HIS A 145 7.30 1.74 11.76
CA HIS A 145 6.73 1.34 10.47
C HIS A 145 6.05 2.50 9.75
N ASP A 146 5.89 2.33 8.44
CA ASP A 146 5.23 3.26 7.54
C ASP A 146 4.25 2.49 6.64
N GLU A 147 2.96 2.56 6.96
CA GLU A 147 1.90 1.84 6.22
C GLU A 147 1.70 2.32 4.77
N ARG A 148 2.31 3.43 4.38
CA ARG A 148 2.33 3.84 2.96
C ARG A 148 3.13 2.86 2.11
N ARG A 149 4.00 2.05 2.73
CA ARG A 149 4.76 0.96 2.12
C ARG A 149 4.06 -0.39 2.27
N ASP A 150 3.15 -0.54 3.21
CA ASP A 150 2.36 -1.77 3.36
C ASP A 150 1.54 -2.03 2.10
N VAL A 151 1.75 -3.18 1.46
CA VAL A 151 1.15 -3.50 0.17
C VAL A 151 -0.37 -3.50 0.23
N VAL A 152 -0.95 -4.05 1.30
CA VAL A 152 -2.40 -4.19 1.46
C VAL A 152 -3.02 -2.88 1.91
N ALA A 153 -2.46 -2.26 2.96
CA ALA A 153 -2.97 -1.01 3.51
C ALA A 153 -2.85 0.14 2.51
N ALA A 154 -1.69 0.28 1.84
CA ALA A 154 -1.48 1.31 0.82
C ALA A 154 -2.36 1.11 -0.41
N THR A 155 -2.57 -0.15 -0.87
CA THR A 155 -3.49 -0.43 -1.98
C THR A 155 -4.92 -0.02 -1.61
N ARG A 156 -5.39 -0.39 -0.42
CA ARG A 156 -6.70 0.05 0.07
C ARG A 156 -6.82 1.58 0.05
N ALA A 157 -5.88 2.27 0.66
CA ALA A 157 -5.88 3.73 0.77
C ALA A 157 -5.82 4.44 -0.59
N ALA A 158 -4.97 3.98 -1.52
CA ALA A 158 -4.87 4.53 -2.87
C ALA A 158 -6.17 4.35 -3.66
N LEU A 159 -6.80 3.18 -3.58
CA LEU A 159 -8.07 2.93 -4.25
C LEU A 159 -9.23 3.70 -3.60
N ASP A 160 -9.25 3.87 -2.28
CA ASP A 160 -10.22 4.73 -1.59
C ASP A 160 -10.06 6.20 -2.03
N TYR A 161 -8.81 6.68 -2.17
CA TYR A 161 -8.53 8.03 -2.68
C TYR A 161 -8.97 8.18 -4.13
N LEU A 162 -8.67 7.23 -5.01
CA LEU A 162 -9.10 7.26 -6.41
C LEU A 162 -10.63 7.23 -6.54
N GLN A 163 -11.35 6.45 -5.72
CA GLN A 163 -12.82 6.46 -5.69
C GLN A 163 -13.37 7.83 -5.27
N ARG A 164 -12.77 8.45 -4.25
CA ARG A 164 -13.12 9.81 -3.83
C ARG A 164 -12.89 10.82 -4.94
N LEU A 165 -11.75 10.77 -5.61
CA LEU A 165 -11.44 11.65 -6.74
C LEU A 165 -12.42 11.45 -7.91
N TYR A 166 -12.74 10.19 -8.25
CA TYR A 166 -13.73 9.90 -9.28
C TYR A 166 -15.12 10.42 -8.92
N LYS A 167 -15.53 10.30 -7.67
CA LYS A 167 -16.79 10.89 -7.18
C LYS A 167 -16.82 12.42 -7.29
N MET A 168 -15.65 13.08 -7.16
CA MET A 168 -15.55 14.54 -7.28
C MET A 168 -15.57 15.02 -8.73
N PHE A 169 -14.91 14.31 -9.64
CA PHE A 169 -14.66 14.81 -11.02
C PHE A 169 -15.45 14.09 -12.10
N GLY A 170 -16.00 12.89 -11.83
CA GLY A 170 -16.86 12.13 -12.76
C GLY A 170 -16.16 11.57 -14.00
N ASP A 171 -14.87 11.83 -14.17
CA ASP A 171 -14.04 11.39 -15.32
C ASP A 171 -12.73 10.77 -14.84
N TRP A 172 -12.34 9.64 -15.43
CA TRP A 172 -11.12 8.93 -15.01
C TRP A 172 -9.83 9.64 -15.41
N LYS A 173 -9.80 10.40 -16.51
CA LYS A 173 -8.60 11.17 -16.88
C LYS A 173 -8.37 12.32 -15.90
N LEU A 174 -9.46 12.98 -15.49
CA LEU A 174 -9.42 13.98 -14.42
C LEU A 174 -9.04 13.35 -13.09
N THR A 175 -9.56 12.17 -12.77
CA THR A 175 -9.18 11.40 -11.58
C THR A 175 -7.69 11.09 -11.53
N LEU A 176 -7.13 10.58 -12.62
CA LEU A 176 -5.70 10.29 -12.74
C LEU A 176 -4.83 11.56 -12.67
N ALA A 177 -5.33 12.68 -13.23
CA ALA A 177 -4.67 13.98 -13.09
C ALA A 177 -4.68 14.46 -11.65
N ALA A 178 -5.84 14.39 -10.97
CA ALA A 178 -5.99 14.77 -9.56
C ALA A 178 -5.14 13.92 -8.62
N TYR A 179 -4.98 12.63 -8.92
CA TYR A 179 -4.10 11.74 -8.16
C TYR A 179 -2.65 12.25 -8.16
N ASN A 180 -2.17 12.74 -9.31
CA ASN A 180 -0.82 13.28 -9.46
C ASN A 180 -0.67 14.70 -8.89
N CYS A 181 -1.54 15.64 -9.26
CA CYS A 181 -1.36 17.05 -8.88
C CYS A 181 -2.15 17.47 -7.62
N GLY A 182 -2.98 16.58 -7.08
CA GLY A 182 -3.88 16.86 -5.96
C GLY A 182 -5.22 17.48 -6.40
N GLU A 183 -6.29 17.12 -5.68
CA GLU A 183 -7.66 17.57 -5.98
C GLU A 183 -7.85 19.09 -5.94
N GLY A 184 -7.17 19.76 -5.00
CA GLY A 184 -7.27 21.21 -4.87
C GLY A 184 -6.65 21.96 -6.05
N MET A 185 -5.53 21.46 -6.58
CA MET A 185 -4.90 22.04 -7.77
C MET A 185 -5.76 21.80 -9.00
N LEU A 186 -6.23 20.57 -9.23
CA LEU A 186 -7.10 20.27 -10.37
C LEU A 186 -8.37 21.11 -10.35
N LYS A 187 -9.01 21.24 -9.18
CA LYS A 187 -10.20 22.08 -9.02
C LYS A 187 -9.95 23.51 -9.44
N ARG A 188 -8.82 24.11 -9.01
CA ARG A 188 -8.43 25.47 -9.39
C ARG A 188 -8.29 25.61 -10.91
N TYR A 189 -7.62 24.67 -11.60
CA TYR A 189 -7.51 24.68 -13.06
C TYR A 189 -8.87 24.55 -13.77
N ILE A 190 -9.79 23.80 -13.18
CA ILE A 190 -11.16 23.71 -13.70
C ILE A 190 -11.87 25.06 -13.53
N ASP A 191 -11.86 25.64 -12.34
CA ASP A 191 -12.54 26.91 -12.03
C ASP A 191 -11.98 28.08 -12.88
N GLU A 192 -10.68 28.09 -13.18
CA GLU A 192 -10.03 29.12 -14.00
C GLU A 192 -10.34 28.99 -15.51
N ASN A 193 -10.58 27.77 -16.01
CA ASN A 193 -10.69 27.51 -17.45
C ASN A 193 -12.12 27.19 -17.93
N TYR A 194 -13.06 26.91 -17.02
CA TYR A 194 -14.42 26.54 -17.40
C TYR A 194 -15.45 27.52 -16.82
N LYS A 195 -16.24 28.10 -17.73
CA LYS A 195 -17.48 28.80 -17.38
C LYS A 195 -18.58 27.74 -17.16
N GLU A 196 -19.41 27.96 -16.14
CA GLU A 196 -20.53 27.06 -15.80
C GLU A 196 -21.32 26.61 -17.04
N LYS A 197 -21.50 25.29 -17.22
CA LYS A 197 -22.38 24.55 -18.14
C LYS A 197 -21.77 23.68 -19.22
N GLU A 198 -20.46 23.62 -19.39
CA GLU A 198 -19.87 22.70 -20.36
C GLU A 198 -19.24 21.47 -19.68
N PRO A 199 -19.34 20.26 -20.26
CA PRO A 199 -18.63 19.10 -19.74
C PRO A 199 -17.12 19.33 -19.82
N ILE A 200 -16.43 19.18 -18.68
CA ILE A 200 -15.00 19.39 -18.56
C ILE A 200 -14.25 18.31 -19.34
N ASN A 201 -13.47 18.72 -20.33
CA ASN A 201 -12.62 17.81 -21.09
C ASN A 201 -11.16 17.93 -20.61
N PHE A 202 -10.56 16.83 -20.18
CA PHE A 202 -9.16 16.76 -19.76
C PHE A 202 -8.18 17.43 -20.74
N ARG A 203 -8.46 17.33 -22.08
CA ARG A 203 -7.58 17.88 -23.12
C ARG A 203 -7.52 19.39 -23.13
N ASP A 204 -8.60 20.03 -22.75
CA ASP A 204 -8.74 21.49 -22.84
C ASP A 204 -8.17 22.20 -21.61
N LEU A 205 -7.90 21.44 -20.53
CA LEU A 205 -7.31 21.96 -19.32
C LEU A 205 -5.83 22.32 -19.51
N GLN A 206 -5.45 23.50 -19.08
CA GLN A 206 -4.06 23.96 -19.06
C GLN A 206 -3.28 23.41 -17.83
N LEU A 207 -3.28 22.07 -17.68
CA LEU A 207 -2.59 21.38 -16.60
C LEU A 207 -1.06 21.47 -16.74
N PRO A 208 -0.32 21.32 -15.63
CA PRO A 208 1.14 21.21 -15.66
C PRO A 208 1.59 20.07 -16.60
N THR A 209 2.69 20.30 -17.31
CA THR A 209 3.26 19.29 -18.22
C THR A 209 3.52 17.96 -17.53
N GLU A 210 3.95 17.98 -16.26
CA GLU A 210 4.15 16.78 -15.46
C GLU A 210 2.86 15.99 -15.32
N THR A 211 1.75 16.65 -14.97
CA THR A 211 0.45 15.99 -14.78
C THR A 211 -0.12 15.46 -16.09
N LYS A 212 -0.03 16.22 -17.19
CA LYS A 212 -0.42 15.75 -18.53
C LYS A 212 0.39 14.51 -18.91
N ASN A 213 1.70 14.53 -18.68
CA ASN A 213 2.59 13.43 -18.99
C ASN A 213 2.36 12.21 -18.06
N HIS A 214 2.00 12.41 -16.80
CA HIS A 214 1.63 11.33 -15.90
C HIS A 214 0.43 10.53 -16.45
N VAL A 215 -0.65 11.21 -16.80
CA VAL A 215 -1.83 10.56 -17.42
C VAL A 215 -1.45 9.87 -18.73
N ALA A 216 -0.67 10.55 -19.59
CA ALA A 216 -0.21 9.99 -20.86
C ALA A 216 0.63 8.71 -20.69
N LYS A 217 1.48 8.62 -19.65
CA LYS A 217 2.26 7.41 -19.34
C LYS A 217 1.37 6.22 -19.00
N ILE A 218 0.28 6.43 -18.22
CA ILE A 218 -0.66 5.36 -17.88
C ILE A 218 -1.32 4.81 -19.13
N PHE A 219 -1.76 5.68 -20.06
CA PHE A 219 -2.34 5.25 -21.32
C PHE A 219 -1.32 4.59 -22.25
N ALA A 220 -0.08 5.05 -22.28
CA ALA A 220 1.00 4.41 -23.04
C ALA A 220 1.28 2.99 -22.56
N ILE A 221 1.42 2.79 -21.25
CA ILE A 221 1.58 1.44 -20.67
C ILE A 221 0.35 0.57 -20.91
N LYS A 222 -0.87 1.12 -20.77
CA LYS A 222 -2.10 0.40 -21.15
C LYS A 222 -2.02 -0.11 -22.59
N ASN A 223 -1.65 0.75 -23.54
CA ASN A 223 -1.59 0.39 -24.96
C ASN A 223 -0.54 -0.69 -25.22
N ILE A 224 0.64 -0.60 -24.59
CA ILE A 224 1.71 -1.61 -24.67
C ILE A 224 1.24 -2.94 -24.09
N ILE A 225 0.60 -2.96 -22.92
CA ILE A 225 0.10 -4.19 -22.30
C ILE A 225 -1.05 -4.78 -23.14
N ALA A 226 -1.89 -3.94 -23.76
CA ALA A 226 -2.98 -4.40 -24.60
C ALA A 226 -2.47 -5.15 -25.85
N ASN A 227 -1.43 -4.65 -26.50
CA ASN A 227 -0.89 -5.20 -27.76
C ASN A 227 0.64 -5.07 -27.79
N PRO A 228 1.39 -5.82 -26.94
CA PRO A 228 2.84 -5.63 -26.77
C PRO A 228 3.64 -5.85 -28.07
N GLU A 229 3.17 -6.74 -28.95
CA GLU A 229 3.78 -7.02 -30.25
C GLU A 229 3.82 -5.80 -31.17
N ASN A 230 2.82 -4.91 -31.11
CA ASN A 230 2.78 -3.68 -31.91
C ASN A 230 3.90 -2.69 -31.53
N PHE A 231 4.50 -2.88 -30.36
CA PHE A 231 5.59 -2.08 -29.81
C PHE A 231 6.93 -2.83 -29.79
N GLY A 232 6.98 -4.06 -30.34
CA GLY A 232 8.17 -4.92 -30.29
C GLY A 232 8.52 -5.40 -28.88
N ILE A 233 7.59 -5.35 -27.94
CA ILE A 233 7.78 -5.75 -26.53
C ILE A 233 7.41 -7.22 -26.34
N LYS A 234 8.31 -7.95 -25.67
CA LYS A 234 8.06 -9.33 -25.19
C LYS A 234 7.58 -9.25 -23.74
N LEU A 235 6.27 -9.27 -23.56
CA LEU A 235 5.67 -9.23 -22.22
C LEU A 235 5.66 -10.66 -21.65
N LYS A 236 6.51 -10.90 -20.61
CA LYS A 236 6.56 -12.21 -19.93
C LYS A 236 5.24 -12.46 -19.19
N PRO A 237 4.67 -13.67 -19.24
CA PRO A 237 3.43 -14.00 -18.54
C PRO A 237 3.59 -13.91 -17.02
N LEU A 238 2.51 -13.51 -16.34
CA LEU A 238 2.42 -13.51 -14.89
C LEU A 238 1.35 -14.51 -14.43
N PRO A 239 1.63 -15.33 -13.39
CA PRO A 239 0.65 -16.24 -12.84
C PRO A 239 -0.60 -15.49 -12.33
N ASN A 240 -1.78 -15.92 -12.76
CA ASN A 240 -3.06 -15.38 -12.27
C ASN A 240 -3.50 -16.11 -10.99
N ARG A 241 -2.69 -15.98 -9.93
CA ARG A 241 -2.92 -16.54 -8.60
C ARG A 241 -2.24 -15.70 -7.53
N PRO A 242 -2.67 -15.77 -6.25
CA PRO A 242 -2.02 -15.06 -5.15
C PRO A 242 -0.53 -15.45 -5.05
N TYR A 243 0.30 -14.44 -4.85
CA TYR A 243 1.72 -14.64 -4.54
C TYR A 243 1.93 -14.79 -3.03
N PHE A 244 1.22 -14.02 -2.23
CA PHE A 244 1.33 -14.00 -0.78
C PHE A 244 -0.02 -14.22 -0.10
N GLU A 245 0.04 -14.59 1.16
CA GLU A 245 -1.07 -14.55 2.10
C GLU A 245 -0.68 -13.81 3.37
N GLN A 246 -1.66 -13.45 4.20
CA GLN A 246 -1.46 -12.73 5.44
C GLN A 246 -1.40 -13.72 6.61
N VAL A 247 -0.33 -13.63 7.40
CA VAL A 247 -0.16 -14.39 8.64
C VAL A 247 -0.15 -13.42 9.82
N GLU A 248 -1.02 -13.63 10.79
CA GLU A 248 -1.11 -12.80 11.97
C GLU A 248 -0.06 -13.22 13.01
N ILE A 249 0.63 -12.24 13.57
CA ILE A 249 1.56 -12.43 14.70
C ILE A 249 1.14 -11.55 15.89
N ASN A 250 1.27 -12.11 17.08
CA ASN A 250 0.92 -11.46 18.35
C ASN A 250 2.13 -11.22 19.26
N GLN A 251 3.33 -11.52 18.78
CA GLN A 251 4.58 -11.32 19.50
C GLN A 251 5.57 -10.56 18.61
N GLN A 252 6.37 -9.71 19.23
CA GLN A 252 7.46 -9.00 18.55
C GLN A 252 8.50 -9.99 18.07
N ILE A 253 9.00 -9.78 16.84
CA ILE A 253 9.97 -10.66 16.22
C ILE A 253 10.99 -9.84 15.40
N ASP A 254 12.22 -10.28 15.37
CA ASP A 254 13.22 -9.71 14.47
C ASP A 254 12.88 -10.03 13.01
N VAL A 255 13.04 -9.03 12.13
CA VAL A 255 12.82 -9.18 10.67
C VAL A 255 13.63 -10.35 10.11
N LYS A 256 14.92 -10.44 10.48
CA LYS A 256 15.79 -11.52 10.03
C LYS A 256 15.29 -12.89 10.50
N LEU A 257 14.91 -13.02 11.77
CA LEU A 257 14.37 -14.27 12.31
C LEU A 257 13.03 -14.63 11.66
N ALA A 258 12.17 -13.65 11.40
CA ALA A 258 10.91 -13.89 10.70
C ALA A 258 11.13 -14.45 9.28
N ALA A 259 12.12 -13.90 8.55
CA ALA A 259 12.53 -14.43 7.25
C ALA A 259 13.08 -15.87 7.35
N GLU A 260 13.94 -16.13 8.34
CA GLU A 260 14.48 -17.47 8.60
C GLU A 260 13.37 -18.49 8.93
N LEU A 261 12.45 -18.15 9.81
CA LEU A 261 11.31 -19.03 10.18
C LEU A 261 10.38 -19.28 9.00
N ALA A 262 10.25 -18.30 8.10
CA ALA A 262 9.48 -18.46 6.87
C ALA A 262 10.24 -19.22 5.76
N ASP A 263 11.49 -19.57 5.97
CA ASP A 263 12.38 -20.16 4.95
C ASP A 263 12.38 -19.35 3.65
N VAL A 264 12.55 -18.03 3.78
CA VAL A 264 12.73 -17.07 2.67
C VAL A 264 13.96 -16.21 2.91
N THR A 265 14.45 -15.57 1.85
CA THR A 265 15.53 -14.58 2.01
C THR A 265 15.00 -13.33 2.71
N GLU A 266 15.87 -12.61 3.44
CA GLU A 266 15.53 -11.34 4.06
C GLU A 266 15.05 -10.31 3.01
N ASN A 267 15.64 -10.31 1.82
CA ASN A 267 15.20 -9.46 0.71
C ASN A 267 13.75 -9.79 0.25
N GLU A 268 13.39 -11.08 0.19
CA GLU A 268 12.03 -11.48 -0.16
C GLU A 268 11.03 -11.08 0.93
N PHE A 269 11.41 -11.30 2.20
CA PHE A 269 10.59 -10.91 3.34
C PHE A 269 10.36 -9.39 3.37
N THR A 270 11.43 -8.60 3.21
CA THR A 270 11.38 -7.13 3.19
C THR A 270 10.59 -6.60 1.99
N ALA A 271 10.72 -7.24 0.81
CA ALA A 271 9.93 -6.86 -0.36
C ALA A 271 8.43 -7.05 -0.13
N LEU A 272 8.00 -8.07 0.62
CA LEU A 272 6.60 -8.28 0.97
C LEU A 272 6.16 -7.43 2.17
N ASN A 273 7.07 -7.09 3.09
CA ASN A 273 6.78 -6.36 4.34
C ASN A 273 7.57 -5.04 4.45
N PRO A 274 7.56 -4.19 3.42
CA PRO A 274 8.42 -3.01 3.35
C PRO A 274 8.01 -1.89 4.33
N ALA A 275 6.87 -2.04 4.98
CA ALA A 275 6.40 -1.12 6.02
C ALA A 275 7.29 -1.15 7.27
N TYR A 276 7.90 -2.29 7.56
CA TYR A 276 8.77 -2.46 8.73
C TYR A 276 10.20 -2.06 8.36
N HIS A 277 10.60 -0.86 8.75
CA HIS A 277 11.91 -0.31 8.42
C HIS A 277 12.89 -0.32 9.61
N ARG A 278 12.60 -1.14 10.61
CA ARG A 278 13.49 -1.42 11.76
C ARG A 278 13.73 -2.92 11.82
N PRO A 279 14.85 -3.36 12.44
CA PRO A 279 15.16 -4.78 12.52
C PRO A 279 14.18 -5.60 13.37
N VAL A 280 13.25 -4.94 14.07
CA VAL A 280 12.22 -5.56 14.91
C VAL A 280 10.84 -5.15 14.42
N ILE A 281 9.98 -6.12 14.22
CA ILE A 281 8.55 -5.93 14.02
C ILE A 281 7.94 -5.74 15.40
N LYS A 282 7.64 -4.48 15.74
CA LYS A 282 7.04 -4.13 17.02
C LYS A 282 5.53 -4.42 16.98
N ILE A 283 5.04 -5.01 18.06
CA ILE A 283 3.62 -5.19 18.31
C ILE A 283 3.24 -4.26 19.48
N ASP A 284 2.23 -3.45 19.26
CA ASP A 284 1.63 -2.58 20.28
C ASP A 284 0.36 -3.25 20.84
N ASP A 285 -0.79 -2.55 20.79
CA ASP A 285 -2.05 -3.05 21.36
C ASP A 285 -2.80 -4.06 20.46
N SER A 286 -2.35 -4.28 19.24
CA SER A 286 -3.01 -5.18 18.28
C SER A 286 -2.01 -6.03 17.49
N PRO A 287 -2.41 -7.25 17.09
CA PRO A 287 -1.61 -8.12 16.25
C PRO A 287 -1.18 -7.44 14.95
N ARG A 288 -0.03 -7.83 14.41
CA ARG A 288 0.46 -7.40 13.09
C ARG A 288 0.26 -8.52 12.07
N LYS A 289 0.07 -8.13 10.83
CA LYS A 289 -0.06 -9.07 9.71
C LYS A 289 1.19 -9.02 8.86
N LEU A 290 1.82 -10.17 8.69
CA LEU A 290 2.95 -10.37 7.79
C LEU A 290 2.44 -10.91 6.46
N LEU A 291 3.04 -10.43 5.37
CA LEU A 291 2.82 -11.01 4.04
C LEU A 291 3.93 -12.05 3.78
N LEU A 292 3.54 -13.28 3.54
CA LEU A 292 4.46 -14.38 3.25
C LEU A 292 4.05 -15.05 1.95
N PRO A 293 5.00 -15.60 1.15
CA PRO A 293 4.62 -16.40 0.00
C PRO A 293 3.66 -17.53 0.40
N VAL A 294 2.60 -17.74 -0.38
CA VAL A 294 1.55 -18.73 -0.07
C VAL A 294 2.12 -20.10 0.31
N ASN A 295 3.18 -20.55 -0.36
CA ASN A 295 3.82 -21.84 -0.08
C ASN A 295 4.75 -21.82 1.15
N LYS A 296 4.91 -20.68 1.83
CA LYS A 296 5.80 -20.49 3.00
C LYS A 296 5.08 -20.10 4.28
N ALA A 297 3.84 -19.65 4.19
CA ALA A 297 3.07 -19.21 5.34
C ALA A 297 2.90 -20.31 6.38
N LYS A 298 2.54 -21.54 5.95
CA LYS A 298 2.45 -22.67 6.88
C LYS A 298 3.79 -23.03 7.52
N THR A 299 4.87 -22.99 6.75
CA THR A 299 6.23 -23.23 7.27
C THR A 299 6.58 -22.23 8.37
N PHE A 300 6.25 -20.96 8.17
CA PHE A 300 6.46 -19.91 9.18
C PHE A 300 5.70 -20.21 10.47
N VAL A 301 4.42 -20.53 10.37
CA VAL A 301 3.57 -20.82 11.55
C VAL A 301 4.12 -22.03 12.31
N ASP A 302 4.37 -23.14 11.60
CA ASP A 302 4.90 -24.37 12.22
C ASP A 302 6.26 -24.11 12.91
N ASN A 303 7.16 -23.35 12.28
CA ASN A 303 8.46 -23.02 12.83
C ASN A 303 8.37 -22.05 14.01
N LEU A 304 7.47 -21.06 13.96
CA LEU A 304 7.25 -20.10 15.05
C LEU A 304 6.70 -20.77 16.31
N GLU A 305 5.73 -21.69 16.15
CA GLU A 305 5.16 -22.44 17.27
C GLU A 305 6.19 -23.34 17.98
N ASN A 306 7.15 -23.88 17.23
CA ASN A 306 8.21 -24.73 17.75
C ASN A 306 9.49 -23.98 18.15
N TYR A 307 9.50 -22.64 18.06
CA TYR A 307 10.69 -21.86 18.37
C TYR A 307 10.77 -21.52 19.87
N ASP A 308 11.78 -22.09 20.55
CA ASP A 308 11.95 -22.02 22.01
C ASP A 308 12.91 -20.90 22.49
N LYS A 309 13.47 -20.10 21.54
CA LYS A 309 14.43 -19.04 21.88
C LYS A 309 13.76 -17.67 21.85
N SER A 310 14.53 -16.63 22.23
CA SER A 310 14.05 -15.25 22.15
C SER A 310 13.79 -14.84 20.70
N LEU A 311 12.58 -14.36 20.41
CA LEU A 311 12.19 -13.85 19.09
C LEU A 311 12.85 -12.50 18.75
N VAL A 312 13.39 -11.78 19.74
CA VAL A 312 13.96 -10.45 19.56
C VAL A 312 15.38 -10.39 20.09
N SER A 313 16.31 -9.98 19.26
CA SER A 313 17.73 -9.76 19.60
C SER A 313 18.09 -8.30 19.87
N TRP A 314 17.17 -7.38 19.68
CA TRP A 314 17.32 -5.93 19.89
C TRP A 314 16.64 -5.46 21.17
N ARG A 315 17.08 -4.31 21.68
CA ARG A 315 16.45 -3.62 22.80
C ARG A 315 16.44 -2.11 22.61
N ILE A 316 15.50 -1.44 23.23
CA ILE A 316 15.47 0.01 23.35
C ILE A 316 16.56 0.44 24.35
N TYR A 317 17.38 1.41 23.93
CA TYR A 317 18.36 2.07 24.76
C TYR A 317 18.02 3.56 24.84
N ARG A 318 17.83 4.06 26.05
CA ARG A 318 17.68 5.50 26.28
C ARG A 318 19.04 6.08 26.67
N VAL A 319 19.56 6.98 25.85
CA VAL A 319 20.83 7.65 26.04
C VAL A 319 20.83 8.40 27.36
N LYS A 320 21.79 8.08 28.24
CA LYS A 320 21.88 8.68 29.59
C LYS A 320 22.63 10.01 29.58
N GLU A 321 23.68 10.11 28.78
CA GLU A 321 24.51 11.28 28.57
C GLU A 321 24.82 11.40 27.08
N ALA A 322 25.43 12.50 26.63
CA ALA A 322 25.83 12.63 25.24
C ALA A 322 26.88 11.56 24.90
N GLU A 323 26.59 10.76 23.87
CA GLU A 323 27.40 9.64 23.43
C GLU A 323 27.67 9.76 21.92
N THR A 324 28.71 9.10 21.40
CA THR A 324 28.95 9.02 19.97
C THR A 324 28.45 7.69 19.42
N MET A 325 28.10 7.65 18.13
CA MET A 325 27.71 6.39 17.47
C MET A 325 28.86 5.36 17.53
N GLU A 326 30.12 5.81 17.41
CA GLU A 326 31.30 4.95 17.55
C GLU A 326 31.41 4.37 18.96
N GLY A 327 31.19 5.17 20.01
CA GLY A 327 31.19 4.70 21.40
C GLY A 327 30.14 3.63 21.66
N LEU A 328 28.94 3.81 21.12
CA LEU A 328 27.84 2.83 21.19
C LEU A 328 28.14 1.58 20.36
N SER A 329 28.69 1.73 19.17
CA SER A 329 29.12 0.64 18.31
C SER A 329 30.09 -0.29 19.05
N ASN A 330 31.12 0.28 19.70
CA ASN A 330 32.07 -0.46 20.50
C ASN A 330 31.42 -1.14 21.72
N LEU A 331 30.50 -0.43 22.40
CA LEU A 331 29.81 -0.96 23.59
C LEU A 331 28.93 -2.15 23.27
N TYR A 332 28.26 -2.14 22.12
CA TYR A 332 27.31 -3.18 21.70
C TYR A 332 27.90 -4.17 20.69
N THR A 333 29.15 -4.00 20.29
CA THR A 333 29.84 -4.88 19.34
C THR A 333 29.06 -5.02 18.02
N ILE A 334 28.67 -3.90 17.45
CA ILE A 334 27.99 -3.77 16.17
C ILE A 334 28.76 -2.78 15.29
N ASP A 335 28.71 -2.97 13.97
CA ASP A 335 29.29 -2.01 13.04
C ASP A 335 28.65 -0.63 13.19
N VAL A 336 29.46 0.46 13.12
CA VAL A 336 28.96 1.81 13.34
C VAL A 336 28.02 2.27 12.24
N ALA A 337 28.27 1.87 10.99
CA ALA A 337 27.39 2.20 9.86
C ALA A 337 26.04 1.48 9.99
N GLU A 338 26.07 0.20 10.37
CA GLU A 338 24.86 -0.58 10.63
C GLU A 338 24.04 0.01 11.78
N LEU A 339 24.69 0.35 12.91
CA LEU A 339 24.00 0.95 14.06
C LEU A 339 23.41 2.33 13.70
N ALA A 340 24.13 3.12 12.91
CA ALA A 340 23.71 4.44 12.44
C ALA A 340 22.50 4.34 11.49
N GLU A 341 22.56 3.45 10.51
CA GLU A 341 21.46 3.18 9.57
C GLU A 341 20.20 2.73 10.29
N ILE A 342 20.31 1.73 11.17
CA ILE A 342 19.19 1.21 11.97
C ILE A 342 18.49 2.31 12.77
N ASN A 343 19.23 3.29 13.25
CA ASN A 343 18.69 4.37 14.06
C ASN A 343 18.37 5.65 13.26
N GLY A 344 18.73 5.70 11.98
CA GLY A 344 18.52 6.88 11.12
C GLY A 344 19.36 8.08 11.57
N ILE A 345 20.60 7.82 12.03
CA ILE A 345 21.55 8.81 12.56
C ILE A 345 22.82 8.72 11.70
N ALA A 346 23.53 9.83 11.51
CA ALA A 346 24.79 9.82 10.81
C ALA A 346 25.87 9.05 11.61
N GLU A 347 26.79 8.34 10.93
CA GLU A 347 27.86 7.55 11.58
C GLU A 347 28.72 8.37 12.54
N ASN A 348 29.01 9.62 12.19
CA ASN A 348 29.74 10.58 13.02
C ASN A 348 28.82 11.38 13.95
N GLY A 349 27.55 10.96 14.09
CA GLY A 349 26.53 11.65 14.87
C GLY A 349 26.77 11.55 16.37
N ILE A 350 26.42 12.63 17.07
CA ILE A 350 26.34 12.65 18.54
C ILE A 350 24.89 12.43 18.93
N VAL A 351 24.64 11.42 19.73
CA VAL A 351 23.32 11.17 20.29
C VAL A 351 23.18 11.89 21.63
N ARG A 352 22.01 12.52 21.82
CA ARG A 352 21.76 13.39 22.95
C ARG A 352 21.11 12.63 24.10
N LYS A 353 21.32 13.11 25.32
CA LYS A 353 20.63 12.60 26.51
C LYS A 353 19.11 12.52 26.28
N GLY A 354 18.53 11.38 26.63
CA GLY A 354 17.10 11.10 26.46
C GLY A 354 16.69 10.56 25.10
N GLN A 355 17.56 10.61 24.11
CA GLN A 355 17.31 10.03 22.79
C GLN A 355 17.14 8.51 22.89
N ILE A 356 16.26 7.95 22.06
CA ILE A 356 15.95 6.54 22.04
C ILE A 356 16.63 5.90 20.85
N LEU A 357 17.30 4.78 21.07
CA LEU A 357 17.99 4.00 20.05
C LEU A 357 17.58 2.54 20.15
N LEU A 358 17.67 1.84 19.03
CA LEU A 358 17.75 0.38 18.99
C LEU A 358 19.20 -0.05 19.07
N VAL A 359 19.50 -0.95 20.00
CA VAL A 359 20.82 -1.56 20.15
C VAL A 359 20.68 -3.07 20.30
N PRO A 360 21.67 -3.87 19.91
CA PRO A 360 21.66 -5.30 20.17
C PRO A 360 21.50 -5.61 21.65
N ARG A 361 20.79 -6.69 22.00
CA ARG A 361 20.86 -7.25 23.34
C ARG A 361 22.25 -7.80 23.52
N SER A 362 23.09 -7.20 24.37
CA SER A 362 24.37 -7.77 24.70
C SER A 362 24.19 -9.21 25.21
N LYS A 363 25.01 -10.15 24.73
CA LYS A 363 25.12 -11.47 25.38
C LYS A 363 25.36 -11.18 26.85
N LYS A 364 24.52 -11.67 27.76
CA LYS A 364 24.59 -11.46 29.21
C LYS A 364 26.05 -11.52 29.69
N ARG A 365 26.62 -10.42 30.14
CA ARG A 365 27.58 -10.48 31.22
C ARG A 365 26.78 -10.94 32.44
N SER A 366 27.10 -12.10 32.99
CA SER A 366 26.49 -12.65 34.18
C SER A 366 26.50 -11.59 35.29
N GLY A 367 25.33 -10.98 35.56
CA GLY A 367 25.16 -9.95 36.61
C GLY A 367 24.16 -8.84 36.37
N GLU A 368 23.69 -8.58 35.15
CA GLU A 368 22.69 -7.53 34.91
C GLU A 368 21.25 -8.06 35.00
N LYS A 369 20.51 -7.53 35.97
CA LYS A 369 19.05 -7.80 36.13
C LYS A 369 18.28 -7.33 34.89
N ASN A 370 17.38 -8.19 34.43
CA ASN A 370 16.47 -7.96 33.32
C ASN A 370 15.52 -6.76 33.60
N TYR A 371 15.84 -5.58 33.08
CA TYR A 371 14.99 -4.39 33.20
C TYR A 371 13.72 -4.43 32.31
N LEU A 372 13.57 -5.41 31.42
CA LEU A 372 12.41 -5.50 30.53
C LEU A 372 11.18 -6.19 31.14
N ALA A 373 11.33 -6.82 32.31
CA ALA A 373 10.20 -7.48 32.99
C ALA A 373 9.37 -6.53 33.88
N GLN A 374 9.76 -5.28 34.05
CA GLN A 374 9.12 -4.35 35.00
C GLN A 374 8.51 -3.08 34.39
N ASN A 375 8.64 -2.81 33.10
CA ASN A 375 8.04 -1.62 32.50
C ASN A 375 6.92 -1.99 31.51
N ASN A 376 5.81 -2.52 32.06
CA ASN A 376 4.47 -2.42 31.47
C ASN A 376 3.87 -1.03 31.79
N GLU A 377 4.65 0.02 31.78
CA GLU A 377 4.11 1.36 31.76
C GLU A 377 3.75 1.70 30.31
N ARG A 378 2.47 1.97 30.09
CA ARG A 378 1.88 2.48 28.85
C ARG A 378 2.77 3.56 28.26
N ASP A 379 3.51 3.19 27.22
CA ASP A 379 4.48 4.08 26.59
C ASP A 379 3.75 5.25 25.92
N LYS A 380 3.93 6.44 26.47
CA LYS A 380 3.61 7.74 25.88
C LYS A 380 4.38 8.04 24.57
N TYR A 381 4.94 7.03 23.92
CA TYR A 381 5.89 7.19 22.80
C TYR A 381 5.27 7.10 21.41
N ASN A 382 3.93 7.12 21.31
CA ASN A 382 3.24 7.14 20.01
C ASN A 382 3.28 8.50 19.30
N THR A 383 3.96 9.52 19.84
CA THR A 383 3.94 10.89 19.29
C THR A 383 5.30 11.45 18.89
N LEU A 384 6.32 10.62 18.72
CA LEU A 384 7.59 11.12 18.17
C LEU A 384 7.52 11.17 16.66
N SER A 385 7.14 12.34 16.12
CA SER A 385 7.38 12.70 14.73
C SER A 385 8.88 12.60 14.42
N PRO A 386 9.26 12.19 13.19
CA PRO A 386 10.64 12.27 12.77
C PRO A 386 11.08 13.73 12.91
N LEU A 387 12.15 13.96 13.64
CA LEU A 387 12.83 15.25 13.64
C LEU A 387 13.36 15.50 12.22
N ASN A 388 12.94 16.63 11.64
CA ASN A 388 13.46 17.18 10.39
C ASN A 388 14.99 17.35 10.44
#